data_37c3b6430327dac7cc84b39a2c73245a
#
_entry.id   37c3b6430327dac7cc84b39a2c73245a
#
_cell.length_a   1.000
_cell.length_b   1.000
_cell.length_c   1.000
_cell.angle_alpha   90.00
_cell.angle_beta   90.00
_cell.angle_gamma   90.00
#
_symmetry.space_group_name_H-M   'P 1'
#
loop_
_entity.id
_entity.type
_entity.pdbx_description
1 polymer ?
#
loop_
_entity_poly.entity_id
_entity_poly.type
_entity_poly.pdbx_seq_one_letter_code
_entity_poly.pdbx_strand_id
1 'polypeptide(L)'
;VFVQMVLCRNGEIWDNSYLYFLINFENKKVLVRVDFNVPLDKKTYEVTDDTRIRAALPTIKKILKDGGSMVLMSHLGRPLKKLKDDGSIDVEKFTLHHILSKLSELLGQEVMFANNCIGEEVVDQAKSLQAGQVLLVENTRFHKGEEKGDPEFAEELAKLGEIYINDAFGTAHRAHASTTIVAQSFDQDHKAFGYL
;
A
#
# COMPACT_ATOMS: atom_id res chain seq x y z
N VAL A 1 15.10 -10.28 15.69
CA VAL A 1 14.41 -9.80 16.90
C VAL A 1 13.05 -9.32 16.45
N PHE A 2 12.04 -10.15 16.66
CA PHE A 2 10.64 -9.83 16.42
C PHE A 2 10.23 -8.70 17.37
N VAL A 3 9.95 -7.51 16.87
CA VAL A 3 9.18 -6.52 17.61
C VAL A 3 7.71 -6.88 17.40
N GLN A 4 7.25 -7.82 18.18
CA GLN A 4 5.84 -8.06 18.43
C GLN A 4 5.35 -6.81 19.18
N MET A 5 4.66 -5.89 18.50
CA MET A 5 3.96 -4.82 19.21
C MET A 5 2.77 -5.47 19.92
N VAL A 6 3.01 -5.81 21.16
CA VAL A 6 2.02 -6.34 22.09
C VAL A 6 1.23 -5.15 22.62
N LEU A 7 -0.04 -5.03 22.26
CA LEU A 7 -0.96 -4.11 22.89
C LEU A 7 -1.60 -4.81 24.08
N CYS A 8 -1.35 -4.30 25.31
CA CYS A 8 -2.08 -4.74 26.50
C CYS A 8 -3.38 -3.94 26.62
N ARG A 9 -4.52 -4.58 26.42
CA ARG A 9 -5.83 -4.08 26.85
C ARG A 9 -6.36 -5.03 27.92
N ASN A 10 -6.64 -4.53 29.11
CA ASN A 10 -7.13 -5.32 30.27
C ASN A 10 -6.23 -6.48 30.74
N GLY A 11 -4.91 -6.40 30.54
CA GLY A 11 -3.97 -7.43 31.00
C GLY A 11 -3.85 -8.65 30.07
N GLU A 12 -4.49 -8.67 28.92
CA GLU A 12 -4.35 -9.70 27.90
C GLU A 12 -3.40 -9.26 26.78
N ILE A 13 -2.54 -10.19 26.38
CA ILE A 13 -1.58 -9.99 25.28
C ILE A 13 -2.31 -10.33 23.97
N TRP A 14 -2.63 -9.32 23.17
CA TRP A 14 -3.23 -9.52 21.84
C TRP A 14 -2.13 -9.44 20.77
N ASP A 15 -2.03 -10.47 19.96
CA ASP A 15 -1.24 -10.45 18.74
C ASP A 15 -1.95 -9.52 17.73
N ASN A 16 -1.21 -8.57 17.13
CA ASN A 16 -1.75 -7.62 16.15
C ASN A 16 -2.42 -8.28 14.94
N SER A 17 -2.14 -9.56 14.66
CA SER A 17 -2.83 -10.34 13.64
C SER A 17 -4.32 -10.54 13.96
N TYR A 18 -4.69 -10.58 15.24
CA TYR A 18 -6.11 -10.68 15.65
C TYR A 18 -6.89 -9.39 15.42
N LEU A 19 -6.27 -8.22 15.55
CA LEU A 19 -6.94 -6.94 15.30
C LEU A 19 -7.45 -6.83 13.86
N TYR A 20 -6.69 -7.34 12.90
CA TYR A 20 -7.10 -7.38 11.51
C TYR A 20 -8.42 -8.15 11.29
N PHE A 21 -8.65 -9.25 12.03
CA PHE A 21 -9.89 -10.03 11.95
C PHE A 21 -11.09 -9.35 12.61
N LEU A 22 -10.84 -8.42 13.54
CA LEU A 22 -11.89 -7.71 14.29
C LEU A 22 -12.33 -6.42 13.60
N ILE A 23 -11.54 -5.90 12.66
CA ILE A 23 -11.88 -4.69 11.91
C ILE A 23 -13.04 -4.99 10.96
N ASN A 24 -14.10 -4.18 11.04
CA ASN A 24 -15.17 -4.18 10.07
C ASN A 24 -14.81 -3.28 8.88
N PHE A 25 -14.65 -3.88 7.71
CA PHE A 25 -14.31 -3.15 6.47
C PHE A 25 -15.54 -2.74 5.65
N GLU A 26 -16.75 -3.10 6.08
CA GLU A 26 -17.97 -2.81 5.33
C GLU A 26 -18.14 -1.31 5.07
N ASN A 27 -18.25 -0.94 3.79
CA ASN A 27 -18.36 0.44 3.33
C ASN A 27 -17.18 1.36 3.75
N LYS A 28 -16.03 0.78 4.13
CA LYS A 28 -14.82 1.52 4.50
C LYS A 28 -13.85 1.64 3.34
N LYS A 29 -13.12 2.76 3.30
CA LYS A 29 -11.98 2.97 2.41
C LYS A 29 -10.71 2.59 3.15
N VAL A 30 -10.03 1.57 2.67
CA VAL A 30 -8.86 1.00 3.35
C VAL A 30 -7.60 1.36 2.58
N LEU A 31 -6.69 2.08 3.23
CA LEU A 31 -5.34 2.34 2.71
C LEU A 31 -4.45 1.15 3.06
N VAL A 32 -3.95 0.46 2.04
CA VAL A 32 -3.15 -0.76 2.24
C VAL A 32 -1.74 -0.58 1.70
N ARG A 33 -0.74 -0.76 2.54
CA ARG A 33 0.66 -0.80 2.13
C ARG A 33 1.06 -2.23 1.80
N VAL A 34 1.30 -2.50 0.51
CA VAL A 34 1.70 -3.81 -0.02
C VAL A 34 3.14 -3.78 -0.55
N ASP A 35 3.80 -4.92 -0.65
CA ASP A 35 5.12 -5.03 -1.27
C ASP A 35 5.02 -5.59 -2.71
N PHE A 36 4.80 -4.70 -3.67
CA PHE A 36 4.79 -5.01 -5.10
C PHE A 36 6.14 -4.70 -5.78
N ASN A 37 7.23 -4.72 -5.03
CA ASN A 37 8.57 -4.57 -5.61
C ASN A 37 9.00 -5.88 -6.27
N VAL A 38 8.37 -6.20 -7.38
CA VAL A 38 8.56 -7.42 -8.18
C VAL A 38 9.59 -7.21 -9.30
N PRO A 39 10.25 -8.27 -9.77
CA PRO A 39 11.10 -8.18 -10.95
C PRO A 39 10.26 -8.05 -12.22
N LEU A 40 10.72 -7.16 -13.11
CA LEU A 40 10.13 -6.92 -14.42
C LEU A 40 11.11 -7.36 -15.53
N ASP A 41 10.59 -7.81 -16.66
CA ASP A 41 11.38 -7.96 -17.87
C ASP A 41 11.95 -6.61 -18.31
N LYS A 42 13.20 -6.59 -18.77
CA LYS A 42 13.90 -5.33 -19.08
C LYS A 42 13.43 -4.64 -20.36
N LYS A 43 12.71 -5.37 -21.24
CA LYS A 43 12.26 -4.86 -22.54
C LYS A 43 10.76 -4.63 -22.56
N THR A 44 9.99 -5.59 -22.03
CA THR A 44 8.52 -5.56 -22.06
C THR A 44 7.91 -4.96 -20.79
N TYR A 45 8.70 -4.83 -19.72
CA TYR A 45 8.25 -4.46 -18.37
C TYR A 45 7.16 -5.38 -17.78
N GLU A 46 6.98 -6.57 -18.35
CA GLU A 46 6.06 -7.57 -17.79
C GLU A 46 6.62 -8.13 -16.47
N VAL A 47 5.71 -8.44 -15.55
CA VAL A 47 6.05 -9.08 -14.27
C VAL A 47 6.57 -10.49 -14.54
N THR A 48 7.81 -10.79 -14.17
CA THR A 48 8.45 -12.09 -14.35
C THR A 48 8.32 -13.02 -13.14
N ASP A 49 8.05 -12.46 -11.97
CA ASP A 49 7.74 -13.20 -10.73
C ASP A 49 6.67 -12.44 -9.95
N ASP A 50 5.49 -13.05 -9.79
CA ASP A 50 4.34 -12.46 -9.12
C ASP A 50 4.16 -12.90 -7.66
N THR A 51 5.16 -13.60 -7.08
CA THR A 51 5.10 -14.16 -5.73
C THR A 51 4.68 -13.12 -4.68
N ARG A 52 5.22 -11.90 -4.75
CA ARG A 52 4.89 -10.82 -3.80
C ARG A 52 3.48 -10.28 -3.99
N ILE A 53 2.99 -10.25 -5.23
CA ILE A 53 1.60 -9.84 -5.49
C ILE A 53 0.65 -10.90 -4.91
N ARG A 54 0.94 -12.18 -5.14
CA ARG A 54 0.15 -13.30 -4.58
C ARG A 54 0.14 -13.32 -3.06
N ALA A 55 1.26 -12.95 -2.43
CA ALA A 55 1.35 -12.89 -0.98
C ALA A 55 0.39 -11.85 -0.36
N ALA A 56 0.11 -10.74 -1.04
CA ALA A 56 -0.84 -9.73 -0.58
C ALA A 56 -2.33 -10.08 -0.88
N LEU A 57 -2.60 -11.08 -1.74
CA LEU A 57 -3.98 -11.41 -2.12
C LEU A 57 -4.89 -11.81 -0.94
N PRO A 58 -4.44 -12.54 0.09
CA PRO A 58 -5.29 -12.86 1.23
C PRO A 58 -5.83 -11.61 1.92
N THR A 59 -4.97 -10.62 2.18
CA THR A 59 -5.35 -9.34 2.77
C THR A 59 -6.34 -8.58 1.87
N ILE A 60 -6.02 -8.45 0.58
CA ILE A 60 -6.86 -7.76 -0.39
C ILE A 60 -8.26 -8.43 -0.48
N LYS A 61 -8.29 -9.75 -0.66
CA LYS A 61 -9.56 -10.49 -0.80
C LYS A 61 -10.43 -10.45 0.45
N LYS A 62 -9.83 -10.43 1.65
CA LYS A 62 -10.60 -10.27 2.89
C LYS A 62 -11.30 -8.92 2.94
N ILE A 63 -10.59 -7.82 2.66
CA ILE A 63 -11.16 -6.47 2.68
C ILE A 63 -12.31 -6.37 1.67
N LEU A 64 -12.12 -6.88 0.44
CA LEU A 64 -13.15 -6.90 -0.61
C LEU A 64 -14.36 -7.75 -0.20
N LYS A 65 -14.11 -8.94 0.36
CA LYS A 65 -15.17 -9.85 0.83
C LYS A 65 -16.02 -9.22 1.94
N ASP A 66 -15.40 -8.43 2.79
CA ASP A 66 -16.10 -7.74 3.88
C ASP A 66 -16.83 -6.46 3.41
N GLY A 67 -16.82 -6.16 2.11
CA GLY A 67 -17.53 -5.01 1.53
C GLY A 67 -16.76 -3.70 1.59
N GLY A 68 -15.45 -3.73 1.83
CA GLY A 68 -14.58 -2.56 1.76
C GLY A 68 -14.21 -2.18 0.32
N SER A 69 -13.72 -0.97 0.14
CA SER A 69 -12.94 -0.53 -1.03
C SER A 69 -11.52 -0.22 -0.58
N MET A 70 -10.56 -0.21 -1.49
CA MET A 70 -9.18 -0.01 -1.07
C MET A 70 -8.34 0.83 -2.01
N VAL A 71 -7.37 1.52 -1.41
CA VAL A 71 -6.27 2.17 -2.09
C VAL A 71 -4.99 1.39 -1.75
N LEU A 72 -4.38 0.81 -2.76
CA LEU A 72 -3.11 0.09 -2.64
C LEU A 72 -1.95 1.05 -2.89
N MET A 73 -1.01 1.12 -1.99
CA MET A 73 0.25 1.84 -2.17
C MET A 73 1.44 0.91 -2.04
N SER A 74 2.41 1.09 -2.91
CA SER A 74 3.64 0.31 -2.94
C SER A 74 4.80 1.11 -3.48
N HIS A 75 5.96 0.46 -3.55
CA HIS A 75 7.12 0.96 -4.25
C HIS A 75 7.61 -0.04 -5.30
N LEU A 76 8.29 0.44 -6.31
CA LEU A 76 9.00 -0.34 -7.31
C LEU A 76 10.40 0.21 -7.50
N GLY A 77 11.41 -0.61 -7.21
CA GLY A 77 12.81 -0.25 -7.36
C GLY A 77 13.28 0.92 -6.48
N ARG A 78 14.25 1.66 -6.99
CA ARG A 78 14.84 2.84 -6.34
C ARG A 78 15.02 3.98 -7.34
N PRO A 79 13.93 4.64 -7.77
CA PRO A 79 13.96 5.64 -8.85
C PRO A 79 14.89 6.82 -8.57
N LEU A 80 14.90 7.33 -7.34
CA LEU A 80 15.75 8.48 -6.94
C LEU A 80 17.25 8.15 -6.88
N LYS A 81 17.62 6.86 -6.90
CA LYS A 81 19.04 6.41 -6.98
C LYS A 81 19.47 6.06 -8.40
N LYS A 82 18.55 6.10 -9.36
CA LYS A 82 18.77 5.73 -10.77
C LYS A 82 18.08 6.74 -11.68
N LEU A 83 18.48 7.99 -11.52
CA LEU A 83 18.00 9.09 -12.36
C LEU A 83 18.50 8.93 -13.79
N LYS A 84 17.79 9.54 -14.74
CA LYS A 84 18.23 9.70 -16.12
C LYS A 84 19.43 10.65 -16.19
N ASP A 85 20.09 10.73 -17.35
CA ASP A 85 21.26 11.60 -17.57
C ASP A 85 20.94 13.09 -17.37
N ASP A 86 19.69 13.48 -17.56
CA ASP A 86 19.17 14.85 -17.33
C ASP A 86 18.79 15.11 -15.86
N GLY A 87 18.99 14.14 -14.97
CA GLY A 87 18.64 14.23 -13.55
C GLY A 87 17.15 13.99 -13.24
N SER A 88 16.31 13.69 -14.24
CA SER A 88 14.90 13.36 -14.04
C SER A 88 14.70 11.91 -13.58
N ILE A 89 13.54 11.65 -12.97
CA ILE A 89 13.13 10.28 -12.63
C ILE A 89 12.76 9.53 -13.92
N ASP A 90 13.22 8.29 -14.04
CA ASP A 90 12.79 7.38 -15.09
C ASP A 90 11.42 6.76 -14.74
N VAL A 91 10.35 7.55 -14.96
CA VAL A 91 8.98 7.15 -14.65
C VAL A 91 8.59 5.90 -15.43
N GLU A 92 8.92 5.82 -16.72
CA GLU A 92 8.59 4.67 -17.57
C GLU A 92 9.12 3.36 -16.98
N LYS A 93 10.33 3.37 -16.42
CA LYS A 93 10.96 2.19 -15.84
C LYS A 93 10.41 1.80 -14.47
N PHE A 94 9.94 2.77 -13.67
CA PHE A 94 9.62 2.55 -12.27
C PHE A 94 8.15 2.77 -11.92
N THR A 95 7.28 3.02 -12.91
CA THR A 95 5.85 3.15 -12.67
C THR A 95 5.23 1.82 -12.20
N LEU A 96 4.32 1.90 -11.22
CA LEU A 96 3.51 0.76 -10.80
C LEU A 96 2.45 0.35 -11.82
N HIS A 97 2.24 1.16 -12.87
CA HIS A 97 1.32 0.81 -13.96
C HIS A 97 1.66 -0.55 -14.60
N HIS A 98 2.94 -0.95 -14.63
CA HIS A 98 3.37 -2.26 -15.13
C HIS A 98 2.76 -3.45 -14.38
N ILE A 99 2.37 -3.24 -13.13
CA ILE A 99 1.82 -4.29 -12.26
C ILE A 99 0.29 -4.42 -12.44
N LEU A 100 -0.35 -3.39 -12.98
CA LEU A 100 -1.81 -3.24 -13.03
C LEU A 100 -2.50 -4.44 -13.70
N SER A 101 -2.02 -4.82 -14.89
CA SER A 101 -2.58 -5.95 -15.65
C SER A 101 -2.50 -7.27 -14.86
N LYS A 102 -1.33 -7.56 -14.27
CA LYS A 102 -1.12 -8.79 -13.48
C LYS A 102 -1.97 -8.78 -12.20
N LEU A 103 -2.08 -7.65 -11.53
CA LEU A 103 -2.90 -7.51 -10.34
C LEU A 103 -4.39 -7.71 -10.66
N SER A 104 -4.88 -7.11 -11.75
CA SER A 104 -6.26 -7.28 -12.22
C SER A 104 -6.57 -8.73 -12.59
N GLU A 105 -5.65 -9.41 -13.29
CA GLU A 105 -5.74 -10.86 -13.60
C GLU A 105 -5.89 -11.68 -12.32
N LEU A 106 -5.04 -11.47 -11.32
CA LEU A 106 -5.01 -12.24 -10.07
C LEU A 106 -6.22 -11.98 -9.16
N LEU A 107 -6.80 -10.79 -9.25
CA LEU A 107 -8.02 -10.43 -8.51
C LEU A 107 -9.30 -10.85 -9.25
N GLY A 108 -9.23 -11.07 -10.58
CA GLY A 108 -10.38 -11.37 -11.42
C GLY A 108 -11.31 -10.18 -11.60
N GLN A 109 -10.81 -8.95 -11.40
CA GLN A 109 -11.54 -7.70 -11.57
C GLN A 109 -10.61 -6.57 -12.02
N GLU A 110 -11.20 -5.52 -12.58
CA GLU A 110 -10.46 -4.31 -12.94
C GLU A 110 -9.92 -3.60 -11.70
N VAL A 111 -8.64 -3.19 -11.78
CA VAL A 111 -7.99 -2.34 -10.79
C VAL A 111 -7.77 -0.98 -11.43
N MET A 112 -8.26 0.09 -10.81
CA MET A 112 -8.05 1.46 -11.25
C MET A 112 -6.62 1.91 -10.93
N PHE A 113 -6.12 2.88 -11.68
CA PHE A 113 -4.77 3.43 -11.46
C PHE A 113 -4.81 4.96 -11.32
N ALA A 114 -4.07 5.47 -10.33
CA ALA A 114 -3.84 6.91 -10.16
C ALA A 114 -2.39 7.26 -10.50
N ASN A 115 -2.19 8.27 -11.34
CA ASN A 115 -0.86 8.68 -11.83
C ASN A 115 0.01 9.37 -10.77
N ASN A 116 -0.46 9.49 -9.55
CA ASN A 116 0.29 9.98 -8.40
C ASN A 116 -0.18 9.21 -7.15
N CYS A 117 0.52 9.40 -6.02
CA CYS A 117 0.12 8.82 -4.73
C CYS A 117 -0.32 9.88 -3.70
N ILE A 118 -0.30 11.16 -4.05
CA ILE A 118 -0.77 12.29 -3.23
C ILE A 118 -1.44 13.34 -4.13
N GLY A 119 -2.12 14.29 -3.51
CA GLY A 119 -2.76 15.43 -4.17
C GLY A 119 -4.28 15.27 -4.31
N GLU A 120 -4.96 16.39 -4.63
CA GLU A 120 -6.43 16.44 -4.66
C GLU A 120 -7.06 15.43 -5.62
N GLU A 121 -6.50 15.27 -6.82
CA GLU A 121 -7.01 14.32 -7.82
C GLU A 121 -7.05 12.88 -7.29
N VAL A 122 -5.97 12.44 -6.62
CA VAL A 122 -5.89 11.09 -6.05
C VAL A 122 -6.83 10.93 -4.86
N VAL A 123 -6.96 11.97 -4.05
CA VAL A 123 -7.90 11.99 -2.92
C VAL A 123 -9.34 11.88 -3.41
N ASP A 124 -9.70 12.58 -4.49
CA ASP A 124 -11.03 12.52 -5.07
C ASP A 124 -11.31 11.16 -5.71
N GLN A 125 -10.33 10.57 -6.41
CA GLN A 125 -10.42 9.19 -6.90
C GLN A 125 -10.65 8.21 -5.74
N ALA A 126 -9.87 8.31 -4.66
CA ALA A 126 -10.02 7.46 -3.49
C ALA A 126 -11.41 7.62 -2.83
N LYS A 127 -11.91 8.85 -2.70
CA LYS A 127 -13.24 9.13 -2.15
C LYS A 127 -14.37 8.57 -3.01
N SER A 128 -14.21 8.56 -4.33
CA SER A 128 -15.22 8.07 -5.29
C SER A 128 -15.35 6.55 -5.33
N LEU A 129 -14.40 5.80 -4.76
CA LEU A 129 -14.42 4.34 -4.74
C LEU A 129 -15.71 3.79 -4.13
N GLN A 130 -16.31 2.84 -4.84
CA GLN A 130 -17.44 2.07 -4.35
C GLN A 130 -16.95 0.78 -3.67
N ALA A 131 -17.79 0.18 -2.84
CA ALA A 131 -17.50 -1.12 -2.22
C ALA A 131 -17.04 -2.15 -3.27
N GLY A 132 -15.97 -2.86 -2.97
CA GLY A 132 -15.38 -3.85 -3.86
C GLY A 132 -14.39 -3.29 -4.89
N GLN A 133 -14.26 -1.97 -5.02
CA GLN A 133 -13.31 -1.36 -5.95
C GLN A 133 -11.90 -1.24 -5.37
N VAL A 134 -10.92 -1.31 -6.25
CA VAL A 134 -9.48 -1.23 -5.93
C VAL A 134 -8.82 -0.15 -6.76
N LEU A 135 -8.10 0.76 -6.11
CA LEU A 135 -7.25 1.77 -6.73
C LEU A 135 -5.79 1.49 -6.39
N LEU A 136 -4.94 1.32 -7.38
CA LEU A 136 -3.48 1.29 -7.21
C LEU A 136 -2.95 2.70 -7.47
N VAL A 137 -2.25 3.28 -6.51
CA VAL A 137 -1.60 4.58 -6.68
C VAL A 137 -0.18 4.41 -7.22
N GLU A 138 0.39 5.47 -7.77
CA GLU A 138 1.73 5.48 -8.33
C GLU A 138 2.81 5.26 -7.25
N ASN A 139 4.01 4.90 -7.70
CA ASN A 139 5.17 4.56 -6.90
C ASN A 139 5.50 5.62 -5.84
N THR A 140 5.32 5.28 -4.56
CA THR A 140 5.60 6.19 -3.43
C THR A 140 7.03 6.73 -3.44
N ARG A 141 7.99 5.97 -4.01
CA ARG A 141 9.40 6.37 -4.12
C ARG A 141 9.71 7.38 -5.23
N PHE A 142 8.72 7.84 -5.96
CA PHE A 142 8.88 9.04 -6.78
C PHE A 142 8.98 10.31 -5.92
N HIS A 143 8.50 10.25 -4.69
CA HIS A 143 8.59 11.33 -3.71
C HIS A 143 9.78 11.17 -2.76
N LYS A 144 10.58 12.24 -2.63
CA LYS A 144 11.75 12.26 -1.73
C LYS A 144 11.40 12.05 -0.26
N GLY A 145 10.17 12.38 0.12
CA GLY A 145 9.65 12.21 1.48
C GLY A 145 9.47 10.75 1.90
N GLU A 146 9.27 9.82 0.95
CA GLU A 146 8.99 8.41 1.27
C GLU A 146 10.11 7.77 2.09
N GLU A 147 11.34 7.70 1.55
CA GLU A 147 12.46 7.04 2.24
C GLU A 147 12.98 7.84 3.44
N LYS A 148 12.61 9.13 3.57
CA LYS A 148 12.99 9.99 4.70
C LYS A 148 12.03 9.89 5.88
N GLY A 149 10.86 9.26 5.69
CA GLY A 149 9.81 9.24 6.69
C GLY A 149 9.23 10.63 6.94
N ASP A 150 9.04 11.41 5.87
CA ASP A 150 8.52 12.78 5.92
C ASP A 150 7.07 12.78 6.44
N PRO A 151 6.78 13.49 7.56
CA PRO A 151 5.45 13.53 8.13
C PRO A 151 4.41 14.20 7.22
N GLU A 152 4.75 15.26 6.51
CA GLU A 152 3.82 15.96 5.62
C GLU A 152 3.41 15.03 4.46
N PHE A 153 4.36 14.32 3.88
CA PHE A 153 4.07 13.32 2.86
C PHE A 153 3.21 12.16 3.41
N ALA A 154 3.46 11.72 4.63
CA ALA A 154 2.67 10.69 5.29
C ALA A 154 1.23 11.15 5.57
N GLU A 155 1.02 12.40 5.97
CA GLU A 155 -0.31 12.99 6.16
C GLU A 155 -1.09 13.06 4.84
N GLU A 156 -0.42 13.39 3.72
CA GLU A 156 -1.06 13.35 2.40
C GLU A 156 -1.50 11.93 2.02
N LEU A 157 -0.66 10.92 2.27
CA LEU A 157 -1.03 9.52 2.06
C LEU A 157 -2.22 9.09 2.93
N ALA A 158 -2.26 9.54 4.19
CA ALA A 158 -3.34 9.19 5.13
C ALA A 158 -4.73 9.67 4.68
N LYS A 159 -4.82 10.71 3.84
CA LYS A 159 -6.08 11.21 3.27
C LYS A 159 -6.78 10.21 2.33
N LEU A 160 -6.07 9.17 1.91
CA LEU A 160 -6.55 8.19 0.94
C LEU A 160 -7.40 7.07 1.56
N GLY A 161 -7.51 6.99 2.89
CA GLY A 161 -8.30 5.94 3.55
C GLY A 161 -8.73 6.30 4.96
N GLU A 162 -9.70 5.55 5.47
CA GLU A 162 -10.24 5.66 6.83
C GLU A 162 -9.57 4.65 7.78
N ILE A 163 -9.02 3.56 7.20
CA ILE A 163 -8.33 2.47 7.91
C ILE A 163 -7.00 2.24 7.21
N TYR A 164 -5.95 2.01 7.98
CA TYR A 164 -4.63 1.70 7.46
C TYR A 164 -4.23 0.24 7.76
N ILE A 165 -3.81 -0.47 6.71
CA ILE A 165 -3.27 -1.84 6.83
C ILE A 165 -1.85 -1.88 6.28
N ASN A 166 -0.90 -2.34 7.10
CA ASN A 166 0.46 -2.62 6.65
C ASN A 166 0.62 -4.10 6.32
N ASP A 167 0.63 -4.43 5.04
CA ASP A 167 0.83 -5.79 4.50
C ASP A 167 2.17 -5.90 3.75
N ALA A 168 3.20 -5.25 4.26
CA ALA A 168 4.54 -5.19 3.67
C ALA A 168 5.61 -5.51 4.71
N PHE A 169 5.62 -6.73 5.24
CA PHE A 169 6.49 -7.19 6.31
C PHE A 169 7.98 -6.90 6.06
N GLY A 170 8.46 -7.12 4.83
CA GLY A 170 9.86 -6.88 4.47
C GLY A 170 10.34 -5.43 4.60
N THR A 171 9.43 -4.47 4.76
CA THR A 171 9.72 -3.04 4.94
C THR A 171 9.18 -2.46 6.25
N ALA A 172 8.46 -3.22 7.05
CA ALA A 172 7.81 -2.77 8.28
C ALA A 172 8.79 -2.20 9.32
N HIS A 173 10.05 -2.67 9.32
CA HIS A 173 11.11 -2.19 10.21
C HIS A 173 11.75 -0.85 9.79
N ARG A 174 11.37 -0.30 8.63
CA ARG A 174 11.92 0.96 8.10
C ARG A 174 10.95 2.10 8.43
N ALA A 175 11.49 3.19 8.97
CA ALA A 175 10.72 4.40 9.26
C ALA A 175 10.42 5.22 7.98
N HIS A 176 9.87 4.54 6.94
CA HIS A 176 9.41 5.22 5.73
C HIS A 176 8.03 5.84 5.96
N ALA A 177 7.71 6.88 5.18
CA ALA A 177 6.44 7.59 5.29
C ALA A 177 5.24 6.65 5.12
N SER A 178 5.24 5.81 4.06
CA SER A 178 4.13 4.90 3.74
C SER A 178 4.03 3.66 4.64
N THR A 179 5.01 3.40 5.53
CA THR A 179 5.01 2.21 6.40
C THR A 179 4.74 2.56 7.86
N THR A 180 5.58 3.40 8.45
CA THR A 180 5.56 3.67 9.89
C THR A 180 4.91 5.00 10.20
N ILE A 181 5.24 6.05 9.43
CA ILE A 181 4.80 7.41 9.79
C ILE A 181 3.31 7.58 9.50
N VAL A 182 2.82 7.12 8.34
CA VAL A 182 1.39 7.17 7.98
C VAL A 182 0.50 6.51 9.04
N ALA A 183 0.97 5.44 9.69
CA ALA A 183 0.22 4.75 10.73
C ALA A 183 -0.07 5.62 11.96
N GLN A 184 0.68 6.72 12.16
CA GLN A 184 0.46 7.66 13.26
C GLN A 184 -0.80 8.52 13.06
N SER A 185 -1.27 8.67 11.83
CA SER A 185 -2.49 9.40 11.48
C SER A 185 -3.77 8.59 11.73
N PHE A 186 -3.66 7.33 12.14
CA PHE A 186 -4.81 6.44 12.39
C PHE A 186 -4.84 6.02 13.86
N ASP A 187 -6.06 5.96 14.43
CA ASP A 187 -6.29 5.41 15.76
C ASP A 187 -5.96 3.92 15.82
N GLN A 188 -5.88 3.37 17.04
CA GLN A 188 -5.54 1.96 17.25
C GLN A 188 -6.58 1.00 16.62
N ASP A 189 -7.85 1.40 16.62
CA ASP A 189 -8.95 0.59 16.07
C ASP A 189 -9.07 0.74 14.53
N HIS A 190 -8.33 1.68 13.92
CA HIS A 190 -8.32 1.96 12.49
C HIS A 190 -6.98 1.63 11.81
N LYS A 191 -6.14 0.82 12.45
CA LYS A 191 -4.90 0.32 11.85
C LYS A 191 -4.56 -1.09 12.30
N ALA A 192 -3.99 -1.89 11.39
CA ALA A 192 -3.52 -3.23 11.69
C ALA A 192 -2.40 -3.66 10.72
N PHE A 193 -1.81 -4.82 11.02
CA PHE A 193 -1.00 -5.56 10.06
C PHE A 193 -1.89 -6.53 9.27
N GLY A 194 -1.57 -6.73 7.98
CA GLY A 194 -2.21 -7.73 7.15
C GLY A 194 -1.73 -9.15 7.47
N TYR A 195 -1.95 -10.08 6.54
CA TYR A 195 -1.58 -11.50 6.71
C TYR A 195 -0.08 -11.78 6.61
N LEU A 196 0.74 -10.84 6.13
CA LEU A 196 2.20 -11.00 5.96
C LEU A 196 2.99 -10.70 7.22
#